data_7b01b30d60a65141e81b89b37c6c13c8
#
_entry.id   7b01b30d60a65141e81b89b37c6c13c8
#
_cell.length_a   1.000
_cell.length_b   1.000
_cell.length_c   1.000
_cell.angle_alpha   90.00
_cell.angle_beta   90.00
_cell.angle_gamma   90.00
#
_symmetry.space_group_name_H-M   'P 1'
#
loop_
_entity.id
_entity.type
_entity.pdbx_description
1 polymer ?
#
loop_
_entity_poly.entity_id
_entity_poly.type
_entity_poly.pdbx_seq_one_letter_code
_entity_poly.pdbx_strand_id
1 'polypeptide(L)'
;TKNLGLDFIVSCWDLDSVDDIENNVDVKYHKVASAMLTDKEFLEKLNATGKPIIVSTGLSTEEEIDKALNILDNVEYVLACTSTYPTIAEEVNLNYITTLKEKYPNLKIGFSNHYNGLDACVGSAALGADCIEFHITMDRAMYGSDQPASIENTNDLVTGIRQMEQMVGDGVKKVYDTEKPIIEKLRKVNNV
;
A
#
# COMPACT_ATOMS: atom_id res chain seq x y z
N THR A 1 3.67 -3.28 20.12
CA THR A 1 4.34 -2.91 18.85
C THR A 1 5.78 -2.48 19.09
N LYS A 2 6.10 -1.47 19.92
CA LYS A 2 7.47 -0.95 20.16
C LYS A 2 8.49 -2.05 20.51
N ASN A 3 8.16 -3.01 21.38
CA ASN A 3 9.05 -4.13 21.75
C ASN A 3 9.36 -5.09 20.59
N LEU A 4 8.59 -5.03 19.51
CA LEU A 4 8.78 -5.81 18.29
C LEU A 4 9.43 -5.01 17.16
N GLY A 5 9.83 -3.75 17.42
CA GLY A 5 10.40 -2.87 16.40
C GLY A 5 9.38 -2.42 15.35
N LEU A 6 8.09 -2.43 15.67
CA LEU A 6 7.00 -2.02 14.78
C LEU A 6 6.42 -0.68 15.20
N ASP A 7 6.16 0.19 14.24
CA ASP A 7 5.39 1.42 14.46
C ASP A 7 3.90 1.07 14.69
N PHE A 8 3.24 1.83 15.55
CA PHE A 8 1.81 1.74 15.76
C PHE A 8 1.12 2.84 14.97
N ILE A 9 0.18 2.47 14.09
CA ILE A 9 -0.56 3.38 13.22
C ILE A 9 -2.04 3.18 13.52
N VAL A 10 -2.80 4.27 13.62
CA VAL A 10 -4.23 4.24 13.91
C VAL A 10 -5.01 4.97 12.82
N SER A 11 -6.14 4.40 12.44
CA SER A 11 -7.17 5.03 11.62
C SER A 11 -8.29 5.51 12.54
N CYS A 12 -8.33 6.81 12.87
CA CYS A 12 -9.44 7.41 13.58
C CYS A 12 -10.65 7.59 12.64
N TRP A 13 -11.86 7.56 13.19
CA TRP A 13 -13.11 7.68 12.43
C TRP A 13 -14.02 8.80 12.93
N ASP A 14 -13.54 9.61 13.86
CA ASP A 14 -14.21 10.78 14.43
C ASP A 14 -13.19 11.73 15.08
N LEU A 15 -13.63 12.93 15.41
CA LEU A 15 -12.77 13.99 15.95
C LEU A 15 -12.28 13.69 17.38
N ASP A 16 -13.13 13.08 18.19
CA ASP A 16 -12.79 12.75 19.60
C ASP A 16 -11.71 11.67 19.63
N SER A 17 -11.78 10.68 18.74
CA SER A 17 -10.74 9.64 18.58
C SER A 17 -9.39 10.23 18.20
N VAL A 18 -9.34 11.29 17.40
CA VAL A 18 -8.08 11.99 17.09
C VAL A 18 -7.48 12.59 18.36
N ASP A 19 -8.29 13.28 19.18
CA ASP A 19 -7.83 13.86 20.44
C ASP A 19 -7.37 12.77 21.43
N ASP A 20 -8.11 11.67 21.53
CA ASP A 20 -7.74 10.56 22.40
C ASP A 20 -6.40 9.93 22.00
N ILE A 21 -6.16 9.74 20.71
CA ILE A 21 -4.89 9.21 20.21
C ILE A 21 -3.76 10.19 20.46
N GLU A 22 -3.93 11.48 20.16
CA GLU A 22 -2.90 12.49 20.37
C GLU A 22 -2.52 12.63 21.85
N ASN A 23 -3.48 12.53 22.75
CA ASN A 23 -3.25 12.68 24.18
C ASN A 23 -2.67 11.42 24.88
N ASN A 24 -2.93 10.22 24.34
CA ASN A 24 -2.67 8.97 25.07
C ASN A 24 -1.74 8.01 24.36
N VAL A 25 -1.50 8.17 23.05
CA VAL A 25 -0.76 7.19 22.23
C VAL A 25 0.29 7.88 21.35
N ASP A 26 1.52 7.41 21.44
CA ASP A 26 2.59 7.88 20.57
C ASP A 26 2.51 7.14 19.22
N VAL A 27 1.80 7.73 18.27
CA VAL A 27 1.71 7.24 16.88
C VAL A 27 2.68 8.02 15.99
N LYS A 28 3.28 7.33 15.03
CA LYS A 28 4.19 7.94 14.05
C LYS A 28 3.42 8.55 12.88
N TYR A 29 2.32 7.94 12.50
CA TYR A 29 1.47 8.35 11.38
C TYR A 29 0.01 8.35 11.81
N HIS A 30 -0.75 9.28 11.24
CA HIS A 30 -2.20 9.12 11.16
C HIS A 30 -2.59 8.45 9.83
N LYS A 31 -3.65 7.67 9.85
CA LYS A 31 -4.21 7.03 8.66
C LYS A 31 -5.60 7.58 8.38
N VAL A 32 -5.78 8.12 7.19
CA VAL A 32 -7.10 8.46 6.65
C VAL A 32 -7.64 7.24 5.91
N ALA A 33 -8.64 6.58 6.49
CA ALA A 33 -9.38 5.52 5.82
C ALA A 33 -10.15 6.07 4.60
N SER A 34 -10.36 5.25 3.57
CA SER A 34 -11.07 5.65 2.36
C SER A 34 -12.41 6.34 2.65
N ALA A 35 -13.18 5.82 3.60
CA ALA A 35 -14.48 6.39 3.98
C ALA A 35 -14.41 7.78 4.63
N MET A 36 -13.25 8.18 5.15
CA MET A 36 -13.04 9.46 5.82
C MET A 36 -12.41 10.52 4.91
N LEU A 37 -12.07 10.17 3.67
CA LEU A 37 -11.36 11.06 2.76
C LEU A 37 -12.14 12.33 2.40
N THR A 38 -13.45 12.27 2.40
CA THR A 38 -14.33 13.40 2.05
C THR A 38 -14.82 14.20 3.25
N ASP A 39 -14.44 13.80 4.48
CA ASP A 39 -14.79 14.53 5.70
C ASP A 39 -13.79 15.66 5.95
N LYS A 40 -14.15 16.87 5.52
CA LYS A 40 -13.29 18.05 5.60
C LYS A 40 -12.88 18.39 7.03
N GLU A 41 -13.81 18.35 7.99
CA GLU A 41 -13.56 18.70 9.38
C GLU A 41 -12.57 17.72 10.01
N PHE A 42 -12.73 16.44 9.72
CA PHE A 42 -11.80 15.40 10.13
C PHE A 42 -10.39 15.59 9.54
N LEU A 43 -10.30 15.90 8.22
CA LEU A 43 -9.01 16.16 7.58
C LEU A 43 -8.30 17.39 8.17
N GLU A 44 -9.03 18.48 8.41
CA GLU A 44 -8.51 19.69 9.05
C GLU A 44 -7.99 19.39 10.47
N LYS A 45 -8.71 18.55 11.22
CA LYS A 45 -8.31 18.11 12.57
C LYS A 45 -7.02 17.29 12.51
N LEU A 46 -6.91 16.32 11.60
CA LEU A 46 -5.68 15.54 11.42
C LEU A 46 -4.51 16.41 10.98
N ASN A 47 -4.74 17.34 10.05
CA ASN A 47 -3.71 18.27 9.58
C ASN A 47 -3.14 19.12 10.72
N ALA A 48 -3.99 19.56 11.65
CA ALA A 48 -3.59 20.36 12.82
C ALA A 48 -2.66 19.60 13.79
N THR A 49 -2.59 18.26 13.74
CA THR A 49 -1.64 17.49 14.56
C THR A 49 -0.18 17.66 14.12
N GLY A 50 0.06 18.06 12.85
CA GLY A 50 1.38 18.19 12.25
C GLY A 50 2.10 16.87 12.00
N LYS A 51 1.51 15.73 12.32
CA LYS A 51 2.09 14.40 12.07
C LYS A 51 1.98 13.99 10.60
N PRO A 52 2.87 13.11 10.11
CA PRO A 52 2.76 12.54 8.76
C PRO A 52 1.46 11.74 8.60
N ILE A 53 0.86 11.85 7.41
CA ILE A 53 -0.43 11.26 7.11
C ILE A 53 -0.32 10.25 5.98
N ILE A 54 -0.98 9.10 6.15
CA ILE A 54 -1.19 8.09 5.11
C ILE A 54 -2.65 8.18 4.66
N VAL A 55 -2.89 8.31 3.35
CA VAL A 55 -4.23 8.51 2.78
C VAL A 55 -4.59 7.35 1.86
N SER A 56 -5.73 6.69 2.08
CA SER A 56 -6.31 5.72 1.14
C SER A 56 -7.37 6.36 0.26
N THR A 57 -7.35 6.05 -1.06
CA THR A 57 -8.15 6.72 -2.09
C THR A 57 -9.43 5.97 -2.49
N GLY A 58 -9.77 4.86 -1.84
CA GLY A 58 -11.00 4.12 -2.14
C GLY A 58 -12.26 4.96 -1.92
N LEU A 59 -13.35 4.59 -2.56
CA LEU A 59 -14.66 5.28 -2.50
C LEU A 59 -14.64 6.74 -2.99
N SER A 60 -13.56 7.19 -3.63
CA SER A 60 -13.38 8.60 -4.00
C SER A 60 -13.06 8.78 -5.47
N THR A 61 -13.53 9.87 -6.03
CA THR A 61 -13.16 10.36 -7.35
C THR A 61 -11.82 11.09 -7.31
N GLU A 62 -11.18 11.28 -8.47
CA GLU A 62 -9.94 12.06 -8.59
C GLU A 62 -10.09 13.48 -8.03
N GLU A 63 -11.25 14.13 -8.26
CA GLU A 63 -11.53 15.48 -7.76
C GLU A 63 -11.64 15.53 -6.23
N GLU A 64 -12.21 14.50 -5.61
CA GLU A 64 -12.30 14.38 -4.15
C GLU A 64 -10.93 14.13 -3.54
N ILE A 65 -10.10 13.30 -4.18
CA ILE A 65 -8.71 13.07 -3.77
C ILE A 65 -7.91 14.38 -3.81
N ASP A 66 -8.00 15.13 -4.92
CA ASP A 66 -7.32 16.43 -5.06
C ASP A 66 -7.75 17.42 -3.96
N LYS A 67 -9.06 17.48 -3.66
CA LYS A 67 -9.58 18.34 -2.57
C LYS A 67 -9.04 17.94 -1.20
N ALA A 68 -9.01 16.64 -0.90
CA ALA A 68 -8.48 16.13 0.35
C ALA A 68 -7.00 16.43 0.52
N LEU A 69 -6.20 16.17 -0.53
CA LEU A 69 -4.75 16.45 -0.50
C LEU A 69 -4.42 17.95 -0.42
N ASN A 70 -5.31 18.83 -0.90
CA ASN A 70 -5.15 20.28 -0.72
C ASN A 70 -5.42 20.78 0.71
N ILE A 71 -6.08 19.99 1.56
CA ILE A 71 -6.30 20.30 2.99
C ILE A 71 -5.11 19.85 3.84
N LEU A 72 -4.40 18.80 3.41
CA LEU A 72 -3.39 18.11 4.19
C LEU A 72 -1.98 18.58 3.78
N ASP A 73 -1.24 19.19 4.71
CA ASP A 73 0.11 19.71 4.45
C ASP A 73 1.22 18.64 4.54
N ASN A 74 0.99 17.59 5.33
CA ASN A 74 2.02 16.58 5.65
C ASN A 74 1.62 15.17 5.24
N VAL A 75 1.19 15.00 3.97
CA VAL A 75 0.91 13.68 3.40
C VAL A 75 2.23 13.01 3.02
N GLU A 76 2.52 11.85 3.59
CA GLU A 76 3.70 11.07 3.24
C GLU A 76 3.38 9.96 2.23
N TYR A 77 2.21 9.31 2.37
CA TYR A 77 1.79 8.22 1.48
C TYR A 77 0.36 8.43 0.98
N VAL A 78 0.17 8.21 -0.33
CA VAL A 78 -1.15 8.06 -0.95
C VAL A 78 -1.28 6.63 -1.46
N LEU A 79 -2.31 5.91 -1.02
CA LEU A 79 -2.52 4.51 -1.34
C LEU A 79 -3.61 4.36 -2.42
N ALA A 80 -3.25 3.80 -3.58
CA ALA A 80 -4.23 3.31 -4.54
C ALA A 80 -5.11 2.26 -3.86
N CYS A 81 -6.43 2.39 -3.96
CA CYS A 81 -7.36 1.56 -3.22
C CYS A 81 -8.70 1.41 -3.93
N THR A 82 -9.26 0.22 -3.90
CA THR A 82 -10.68 -0.07 -4.17
C THR A 82 -11.28 -0.66 -2.91
N SER A 83 -12.37 -0.06 -2.40
CA SER A 83 -12.94 -0.41 -1.10
C SER A 83 -14.24 -1.23 -1.24
N THR A 84 -14.12 -2.42 -1.82
CA THR A 84 -15.10 -3.52 -1.77
C THR A 84 -14.46 -4.70 -1.01
N TYR A 85 -15.22 -5.44 -0.21
CA TYR A 85 -14.70 -6.43 0.74
C TYR A 85 -15.33 -7.82 0.53
N PRO A 86 -14.71 -8.74 -0.27
CA PRO A 86 -13.46 -8.56 -1.02
C PRO A 86 -13.65 -7.78 -2.33
N THR A 87 -12.57 -7.16 -2.80
CA THR A 87 -12.48 -6.62 -4.16
C THR A 87 -12.35 -7.78 -5.16
N ILE A 88 -13.03 -7.71 -6.30
CA ILE A 88 -12.82 -8.66 -7.41
C ILE A 88 -11.59 -8.24 -8.24
N ALA A 89 -10.97 -9.20 -8.93
CA ALA A 89 -9.69 -8.96 -9.62
C ALA A 89 -9.76 -7.83 -10.65
N GLU A 90 -10.88 -7.72 -11.38
CA GLU A 90 -11.11 -6.70 -12.41
C GLU A 90 -11.19 -5.27 -11.87
N GLU A 91 -11.47 -5.11 -10.57
CA GLU A 91 -11.62 -3.81 -9.90
C GLU A 91 -10.38 -3.39 -9.08
N VAL A 92 -9.37 -4.27 -8.96
CA VAL A 92 -8.14 -3.97 -8.21
C VAL A 92 -7.37 -2.79 -8.83
N ASN A 93 -7.33 -2.70 -10.15
CA ASN A 93 -6.74 -1.59 -10.92
C ASN A 93 -5.32 -1.19 -10.49
N LEU A 94 -4.39 -2.13 -10.46
CA LEU A 94 -3.00 -1.88 -10.04
C LEU A 94 -2.30 -0.77 -10.84
N ASN A 95 -2.69 -0.55 -12.09
CA ASN A 95 -2.14 0.54 -12.91
C ASN A 95 -2.41 1.93 -12.30
N TYR A 96 -3.39 2.07 -11.41
CA TYR A 96 -3.65 3.32 -10.72
C TYR A 96 -2.47 3.78 -9.83
N ILE A 97 -1.62 2.84 -9.39
CA ILE A 97 -0.34 3.17 -8.71
C ILE A 97 0.54 4.03 -9.64
N THR A 98 0.67 3.64 -10.90
CA THR A 98 1.46 4.39 -11.89
C THR A 98 0.84 5.76 -12.16
N THR A 99 -0.48 5.83 -12.33
CA THR A 99 -1.22 7.09 -12.52
C THR A 99 -0.99 8.05 -11.34
N LEU A 100 -1.08 7.56 -10.10
CA LEU A 100 -0.83 8.37 -8.92
C LEU A 100 0.62 8.87 -8.84
N LYS A 101 1.61 8.03 -9.20
CA LYS A 101 3.03 8.42 -9.26
C LYS A 101 3.28 9.53 -10.27
N GLU A 102 2.64 9.47 -11.42
CA GLU A 102 2.74 10.51 -12.45
C GLU A 102 2.06 11.81 -11.99
N LYS A 103 0.90 11.70 -11.34
CA LYS A 103 0.12 12.85 -10.87
C LYS A 103 0.73 13.54 -9.66
N TYR A 104 1.29 12.77 -8.73
CA TYR A 104 1.86 13.27 -7.46
C TYR A 104 3.34 12.86 -7.29
N PRO A 105 4.26 13.37 -8.13
CA PRO A 105 5.65 12.90 -8.18
C PRO A 105 6.46 13.18 -6.91
N ASN A 106 5.95 14.04 -6.02
CA ASN A 106 6.60 14.39 -4.75
C ASN A 106 6.07 13.57 -3.56
N LEU A 107 5.04 12.73 -3.76
CA LEU A 107 4.46 11.88 -2.71
C LEU A 107 4.90 10.42 -2.90
N LYS A 108 5.00 9.69 -1.82
CA LYS A 108 5.18 8.24 -1.87
C LYS A 108 3.82 7.59 -2.20
N ILE A 109 3.83 6.70 -3.17
CA ILE A 109 2.61 6.04 -3.65
C ILE A 109 2.62 4.57 -3.23
N GLY A 110 1.58 4.17 -2.52
CA GLY A 110 1.38 2.81 -2.05
C GLY A 110 0.13 2.14 -2.60
N PHE A 111 -0.21 1.02 -2.01
CA PHE A 111 -1.39 0.23 -2.35
C PHE A 111 -2.11 -0.24 -1.09
N SER A 112 -3.43 -0.07 -1.03
CA SER A 112 -4.29 -0.60 0.05
C SER A 112 -5.18 -1.71 -0.52
N ASN A 113 -4.99 -2.92 -0.03
CA ASN A 113 -5.54 -4.15 -0.58
C ASN A 113 -6.79 -4.64 0.14
N HIS A 114 -7.82 -4.94 -0.65
CA HIS A 114 -9.03 -5.65 -0.19
C HIS A 114 -9.34 -6.92 -1.03
N TYR A 115 -8.43 -7.29 -1.93
CA TYR A 115 -8.48 -8.55 -2.66
C TYR A 115 -7.95 -9.68 -1.76
N ASN A 116 -8.62 -10.83 -1.75
CA ASN A 116 -8.33 -11.93 -0.83
C ASN A 116 -7.16 -12.85 -1.25
N GLY A 117 -6.49 -12.55 -2.38
CA GLY A 117 -5.28 -13.24 -2.85
C GLY A 117 -4.01 -12.44 -2.53
N LEU A 118 -2.85 -13.09 -2.70
CA LEU A 118 -1.54 -12.44 -2.50
C LEU A 118 -1.11 -11.61 -3.72
N ASP A 119 -1.67 -11.91 -4.89
CA ASP A 119 -1.21 -11.45 -6.20
C ASP A 119 -1.26 -9.92 -6.32
N ALA A 120 -2.31 -9.28 -5.79
CA ALA A 120 -2.47 -7.83 -5.85
C ALA A 120 -1.35 -7.10 -5.07
N CYS A 121 -1.03 -7.56 -3.86
CA CYS A 121 0.05 -6.99 -3.06
C CYS A 121 1.43 -7.24 -3.68
N VAL A 122 1.68 -8.46 -4.18
CA VAL A 122 2.94 -8.80 -4.86
C VAL A 122 3.07 -8.01 -6.17
N GLY A 123 1.97 -7.90 -6.94
CA GLY A 123 1.92 -7.10 -8.17
C GLY A 123 2.15 -5.61 -7.91
N SER A 124 1.62 -5.06 -6.83
CA SER A 124 1.86 -3.65 -6.45
C SER A 124 3.32 -3.37 -6.14
N ALA A 125 4.03 -4.33 -5.52
CA ALA A 125 5.47 -4.22 -5.31
C ALA A 125 6.24 -4.20 -6.64
N ALA A 126 5.82 -4.97 -7.66
CA ALA A 126 6.41 -4.93 -9.00
C ALA A 126 6.23 -3.58 -9.69
N LEU A 127 5.13 -2.87 -9.41
CA LEU A 127 4.87 -1.50 -9.88
C LEU A 127 5.55 -0.43 -9.00
N GLY A 128 6.36 -0.87 -8.03
CA GLY A 128 7.14 -0.01 -7.16
C GLY A 128 6.31 0.72 -6.11
N ALA A 129 5.26 0.11 -5.56
CA ALA A 129 4.54 0.67 -4.43
C ALA A 129 5.50 0.87 -3.24
N ASP A 130 5.48 2.07 -2.64
CA ASP A 130 6.35 2.45 -1.52
C ASP A 130 5.83 1.91 -0.18
N CYS A 131 4.54 1.59 -0.11
CA CYS A 131 3.85 1.05 1.07
C CYS A 131 2.72 0.13 0.60
N ILE A 132 2.49 -0.96 1.33
CA ILE A 132 1.40 -1.90 1.06
C ILE A 132 0.63 -2.13 2.35
N GLU A 133 -0.66 -1.79 2.34
CA GLU A 133 -1.60 -2.02 3.43
C GLU A 133 -2.50 -3.22 3.08
N PHE A 134 -2.79 -4.05 4.05
CA PHE A 134 -3.71 -5.18 3.88
C PHE A 134 -4.31 -5.61 5.22
N HIS A 135 -5.51 -6.20 5.17
CA HIS A 135 -6.14 -6.81 6.34
C HIS A 135 -5.55 -8.20 6.61
N ILE A 136 -5.41 -8.54 7.89
CA ILE A 136 -4.96 -9.87 8.33
C ILE A 136 -6.03 -10.55 9.15
N THR A 137 -6.11 -11.88 9.05
CA THR A 137 -6.99 -12.70 9.88
C THR A 137 -6.33 -14.04 10.21
N MET A 138 -6.80 -14.67 11.26
CA MET A 138 -6.45 -16.06 11.57
C MET A 138 -7.25 -17.06 10.73
N ASP A 139 -8.48 -16.69 10.35
CA ASP A 139 -9.38 -17.51 9.53
C ASP A 139 -10.43 -16.60 8.89
N ARG A 140 -10.54 -16.62 7.57
CA ARG A 140 -11.53 -15.85 6.81
C ARG A 140 -12.98 -16.26 7.06
N ALA A 141 -13.21 -17.44 7.63
CA ALA A 141 -14.54 -17.88 8.05
C ALA A 141 -15.00 -17.30 9.39
N MET A 142 -14.14 -16.58 10.10
CA MET A 142 -14.52 -15.88 11.33
C MET A 142 -15.52 -14.75 11.05
N TYR A 143 -16.28 -14.38 12.09
CA TYR A 143 -17.20 -13.25 12.00
C TYR A 143 -16.47 -11.92 11.84
N GLY A 144 -16.95 -11.10 10.89
CA GLY A 144 -16.44 -9.76 10.63
C GLY A 144 -16.58 -9.38 9.16
N SER A 145 -16.83 -8.10 8.88
CA SER A 145 -17.01 -7.57 7.52
C SER A 145 -15.74 -7.69 6.67
N ASP A 146 -14.58 -7.58 7.29
CA ASP A 146 -13.29 -7.50 6.62
C ASP A 146 -12.64 -8.88 6.45
N GLN A 147 -13.13 -9.89 7.18
CA GLN A 147 -12.57 -11.24 7.15
C GLN A 147 -12.44 -11.83 5.75
N PRO A 148 -13.48 -11.74 4.86
CA PRO A 148 -13.37 -12.31 3.52
C PRO A 148 -12.27 -11.69 2.65
N ALA A 149 -11.90 -10.43 2.91
CA ALA A 149 -10.86 -9.69 2.20
C ALA A 149 -9.47 -9.83 2.84
N SER A 150 -9.37 -10.48 4.01
CA SER A 150 -8.15 -10.54 4.81
C SER A 150 -7.19 -11.63 4.35
N ILE A 151 -5.91 -11.43 4.62
CA ILE A 151 -4.83 -12.37 4.33
C ILE A 151 -4.60 -13.25 5.56
N GLU A 152 -4.63 -14.58 5.38
CA GLU A 152 -4.36 -15.57 6.44
C GLU A 152 -2.87 -15.86 6.58
N ASN A 153 -2.15 -15.98 5.45
CA ASN A 153 -0.72 -16.31 5.44
C ASN A 153 0.15 -15.06 5.17
N THR A 154 0.37 -14.28 6.20
CA THR A 154 1.18 -13.07 6.12
C THR A 154 2.65 -13.34 5.82
N ASN A 155 3.18 -14.50 6.22
CA ASN A 155 4.58 -14.86 5.93
C ASN A 155 4.81 -15.07 4.43
N ASP A 156 3.90 -15.77 3.75
CA ASP A 156 3.99 -15.98 2.30
C ASP A 156 3.84 -14.65 1.56
N LEU A 157 2.94 -13.78 2.01
CA LEU A 157 2.76 -12.46 1.44
C LEU A 157 4.04 -11.63 1.55
N VAL A 158 4.59 -11.49 2.75
CA VAL A 158 5.81 -10.69 2.97
C VAL A 158 6.98 -11.28 2.18
N THR A 159 7.12 -12.60 2.17
CA THR A 159 8.15 -13.29 1.38
C THR A 159 7.99 -13.00 -0.11
N GLY A 160 6.76 -13.09 -0.63
CA GLY A 160 6.45 -12.80 -2.04
C GLY A 160 6.78 -11.36 -2.43
N ILE A 161 6.42 -10.39 -1.57
CA ILE A 161 6.75 -8.97 -1.77
C ILE A 161 8.27 -8.78 -1.82
N ARG A 162 9.03 -9.31 -0.85
CA ARG A 162 10.49 -9.15 -0.80
C ARG A 162 11.20 -9.84 -1.97
N GLN A 163 10.68 -10.96 -2.43
CA GLN A 163 11.19 -11.61 -3.64
C GLN A 163 10.88 -10.77 -4.90
N MET A 164 9.67 -10.21 -5.00
CA MET A 164 9.28 -9.36 -6.13
C MET A 164 10.17 -8.11 -6.22
N GLU A 165 10.46 -7.44 -5.12
CA GLU A 165 11.38 -6.30 -5.06
C GLU A 165 12.76 -6.64 -5.66
N GLN A 166 13.26 -7.86 -5.41
CA GLN A 166 14.52 -8.33 -6.00
C GLN A 166 14.40 -8.68 -7.48
N MET A 167 13.24 -9.25 -7.89
CA MET A 167 13.00 -9.70 -9.28
C MET A 167 12.80 -8.53 -10.25
N VAL A 168 12.30 -7.38 -9.78
CA VAL A 168 12.14 -6.16 -10.59
C VAL A 168 13.47 -5.74 -11.23
N GLY A 169 14.58 -5.82 -10.48
CA GLY A 169 15.92 -5.56 -11.00
C GLY A 169 16.14 -4.11 -11.48
N ASP A 170 17.19 -3.91 -12.23
CA ASP A 170 17.62 -2.59 -12.74
C ASP A 170 17.22 -2.32 -14.21
N GLY A 171 16.54 -3.27 -14.87
CA GLY A 171 16.13 -3.19 -16.27
C GLY A 171 17.28 -3.33 -17.27
N VAL A 172 18.54 -3.51 -16.83
CA VAL A 172 19.70 -3.62 -17.71
C VAL A 172 19.92 -5.07 -18.12
N LYS A 173 19.83 -5.36 -19.44
CA LYS A 173 20.14 -6.70 -19.94
C LYS A 173 21.64 -6.99 -19.84
N LYS A 174 21.99 -8.01 -19.10
CA LYS A 174 23.37 -8.49 -18.91
C LYS A 174 23.40 -10.03 -18.87
N VAL A 175 24.59 -10.58 -19.08
CA VAL A 175 24.84 -12.01 -18.87
C VAL A 175 25.33 -12.17 -17.43
N TYR A 176 24.62 -12.92 -16.62
CA TYR A 176 25.00 -13.23 -15.25
C TYR A 176 26.08 -14.32 -15.22
N ASP A 177 26.90 -14.33 -14.18
CA ASP A 177 27.96 -15.33 -14.00
C ASP A 177 27.40 -16.78 -14.00
N THR A 178 26.20 -16.95 -13.47
CA THR A 178 25.46 -18.22 -13.46
C THR A 178 25.04 -18.70 -14.85
N GLU A 179 24.94 -17.80 -15.85
CA GLU A 179 24.63 -18.16 -17.23
C GLU A 179 25.87 -18.62 -18.04
N LYS A 180 27.08 -18.26 -17.61
CA LYS A 180 28.31 -18.58 -18.37
C LYS A 180 28.48 -20.07 -18.65
N PRO A 181 28.34 -21.00 -17.68
CA PRO A 181 28.40 -22.44 -17.96
C PRO A 181 27.29 -22.94 -18.89
N ILE A 182 26.13 -22.28 -18.86
CA ILE A 182 25.00 -22.62 -19.72
C ILE A 182 25.25 -22.18 -21.18
N ILE A 183 25.90 -21.03 -21.32
CA ILE A 183 26.35 -20.54 -22.64
C ILE A 183 27.28 -21.55 -23.28
N GLU A 184 28.31 -22.00 -22.59
CA GLU A 184 29.26 -22.98 -23.08
C GLU A 184 28.60 -24.31 -23.50
N LYS A 185 27.58 -24.73 -22.74
CA LYS A 185 26.85 -25.98 -23.00
C LYS A 185 25.86 -25.89 -24.17
N LEU A 186 25.14 -24.77 -24.32
CA LEU A 186 23.97 -24.69 -25.17
C LEU A 186 24.18 -23.82 -26.42
N ARG A 187 25.10 -22.85 -26.43
CA ARG A 187 25.30 -21.95 -27.54
C ARG A 187 26.09 -22.66 -28.65
N LYS A 188 25.46 -22.84 -29.81
CA LYS A 188 26.09 -23.51 -30.98
C LYS A 188 27.03 -22.61 -31.78
N VAL A 189 26.80 -21.30 -31.75
CA VAL A 189 27.58 -20.29 -32.48
C VAL A 189 27.82 -19.11 -31.55
N ASN A 190 29.07 -18.67 -31.41
CA ASN A 190 29.46 -17.57 -30.50
C ASN A 190 29.61 -16.21 -31.20
N ASN A 191 29.37 -16.14 -32.53
CA ASN A 191 29.60 -14.93 -33.32
C ASN A 191 28.26 -14.41 -33.86
N VAL A 192 27.84 -13.26 -33.35
CA VAL A 192 26.85 -12.36 -33.96
C VAL A 192 27.55 -11.07 -34.23
#